data_5b26baa22c4f584338bd295eb8ba10f3
#
_entry.id   5b26baa22c4f584338bd295eb8ba10f3
#
_cell.length_a   1.000
_cell.length_b   1.000
_cell.length_c   1.000
_cell.angle_alpha   90.00
_cell.angle_beta   90.00
_cell.angle_gamma   90.00
#
_symmetry.space_group_name_H-M   'P 1'
#
loop_
_entity.id
_entity.type
_entity.pdbx_description
1 polymer ?
#
loop_
_entity_poly.entity_id
_entity_poly.type
_entity_poly.pdbx_seq_one_letter_code
_entity_poly.pdbx_strand_id
1 'polypeptide(L)'
;MRGTILGDIIGSRFEFSNCKSKRFDLFPQDTFFTDDSAMTIAIAGALMRWKDEGGDLGSWAIREMRRIGCEHYNVDYGETFRNWLKLDDPKPYNSWGNGAAMRVSPCGWVGQSIEEVKDLSAAVTEVTHNHPEGMKGAEVTAVCVYLARTGKTKDEIKQYVLDNYYSIDFTLDEIREDYCFDVSCQGSVPQALEAFFEADGFIDAIRNAISIGGDSDTIGAITGGIAEACWGITPRYIDWVRMKLPTDLYEIVGKFVERYVMA
;
A
#
# COMPACT_ATOMS: atom_id res chain seq x y z
N MET A 1 7.87 -0.91 2.11
CA MET A 1 7.45 0.49 2.25
C MET A 1 7.88 1.39 1.08
N ARG A 2 9.17 1.41 0.67
CA ARG A 2 9.60 2.18 -0.53
C ARG A 2 8.98 1.66 -1.82
N GLY A 3 8.75 0.35 -1.90
CA GLY A 3 8.07 -0.27 -3.02
C GLY A 3 6.62 0.16 -3.17
N THR A 4 5.91 0.33 -2.05
CA THR A 4 4.57 0.91 -2.02
C THR A 4 4.58 2.31 -2.63
N ILE A 5 5.47 3.18 -2.13
CA ILE A 5 5.62 4.56 -2.62
C ILE A 5 6.02 4.60 -4.10
N LEU A 6 6.91 3.72 -4.53
CA LEU A 6 7.32 3.68 -5.93
C LEU A 6 6.19 3.18 -6.84
N GLY A 7 5.39 2.22 -6.38
CA GLY A 7 4.21 1.73 -7.10
C GLY A 7 3.17 2.82 -7.30
N ASP A 8 2.85 3.56 -6.23
CA ASP A 8 2.01 4.74 -6.26
C ASP A 8 2.52 5.78 -7.29
N ILE A 9 3.78 6.24 -7.12
CA ILE A 9 4.37 7.26 -8.02
C ILE A 9 4.32 6.82 -9.48
N ILE A 10 4.63 5.56 -9.79
CA ILE A 10 4.59 5.06 -11.18
C ILE A 10 3.14 4.97 -11.67
N GLY A 11 2.22 4.55 -10.80
CA GLY A 11 0.78 4.37 -11.11
C GLY A 11 0.02 5.67 -11.28
N SER A 12 0.41 6.75 -10.57
CA SER A 12 -0.32 8.01 -10.46
C SER A 12 -0.77 8.63 -11.79
N ARG A 13 0.05 8.55 -12.83
CA ARG A 13 -0.29 9.06 -14.15
C ARG A 13 -1.33 8.21 -14.90
N PHE A 14 -1.52 6.97 -14.47
CA PHE A 14 -2.37 6.00 -15.14
C PHE A 14 -3.73 5.80 -14.46
N GLU A 15 -3.95 6.37 -13.28
CA GLU A 15 -5.19 6.27 -12.52
C GLU A 15 -6.42 6.64 -13.37
N PHE A 16 -6.39 7.82 -13.99
CA PHE A 16 -7.48 8.31 -14.86
C PHE A 16 -7.18 8.18 -16.36
N SER A 17 -6.00 7.66 -16.73
CA SER A 17 -5.57 7.43 -18.11
C SER A 17 -4.96 6.05 -18.24
N ASN A 18 -5.78 5.03 -18.05
CA ASN A 18 -5.36 3.65 -17.88
C ASN A 18 -4.44 3.14 -19.00
N CYS A 19 -3.40 2.41 -18.60
CA CYS A 19 -2.50 1.70 -19.50
C CYS A 19 -2.86 0.22 -19.54
N LYS A 20 -3.20 -0.32 -20.70
CA LYS A 20 -3.53 -1.73 -20.91
C LYS A 20 -2.34 -2.52 -21.49
N SER A 21 -1.12 -2.14 -21.10
CA SER A 21 0.11 -2.74 -21.62
C SER A 21 1.23 -2.71 -20.58
N LYS A 22 2.07 -3.73 -20.54
CA LYS A 22 3.33 -3.74 -19.76
C LYS A 22 4.42 -2.83 -20.34
N ARG A 23 4.22 -2.26 -21.56
CA ARG A 23 5.18 -1.43 -22.26
C ARG A 23 4.87 0.06 -22.08
N PHE A 24 5.40 0.65 -21.02
CA PHE A 24 5.34 2.09 -20.74
C PHE A 24 6.64 2.57 -20.11
N ASP A 25 6.87 3.88 -20.15
CA ASP A 25 8.00 4.50 -19.44
C ASP A 25 7.71 4.49 -17.93
N LEU A 26 8.63 3.96 -17.14
CA LEU A 26 8.49 3.84 -15.68
C LEU A 26 8.70 5.18 -14.95
N PHE A 27 9.51 6.08 -15.51
CA PHE A 27 10.02 7.24 -14.79
C PHE A 27 9.89 8.55 -15.58
N PRO A 28 8.72 8.83 -16.16
CA PRO A 28 8.52 10.12 -16.83
C PRO A 28 8.36 11.24 -15.79
N GLN A 29 8.57 12.49 -16.23
CA GLN A 29 8.56 13.64 -15.32
C GLN A 29 7.18 13.97 -14.71
N ASP A 30 6.11 13.54 -15.34
CA ASP A 30 4.70 13.79 -14.97
C ASP A 30 4.14 12.82 -13.92
N THR A 31 4.97 11.96 -13.33
CA THR A 31 4.59 11.14 -12.17
C THR A 31 4.70 11.95 -10.87
N PHE A 32 3.82 11.66 -9.91
CA PHE A 32 3.76 12.31 -8.60
C PHE A 32 3.35 11.30 -7.52
N PHE A 33 3.50 11.63 -6.26
CA PHE A 33 2.99 10.82 -5.16
C PHE A 33 1.53 11.21 -4.88
N THR A 34 0.73 10.24 -4.44
CA THR A 34 -0.68 10.43 -4.10
C THR A 34 -0.93 10.20 -2.61
N ASP A 35 -2.19 10.07 -2.23
CA ASP A 35 -2.58 9.72 -0.87
C ASP A 35 -2.11 8.32 -0.46
N ASP A 36 -1.86 7.41 -1.37
CA ASP A 36 -1.24 6.11 -1.11
C ASP A 36 0.11 6.25 -0.40
N SER A 37 1.01 7.05 -0.97
CA SER A 37 2.31 7.35 -0.33
C SER A 37 2.14 8.12 0.96
N ALA A 38 1.32 9.18 0.95
CA ALA A 38 1.13 10.04 2.11
C ALA A 38 0.61 9.24 3.32
N MET A 39 -0.39 8.40 3.12
CA MET A 39 -0.98 7.58 4.19
C MET A 39 -0.11 6.38 4.58
N THR A 40 0.63 5.78 3.65
CA THR A 40 1.66 4.77 3.99
C THR A 40 2.72 5.38 4.94
N ILE A 41 3.18 6.59 4.65
CA ILE A 41 4.17 7.29 5.48
C ILE A 41 3.56 7.70 6.84
N ALA A 42 2.28 8.06 6.87
CA ALA A 42 1.57 8.34 8.12
C ALA A 42 1.52 7.10 9.03
N ILE A 43 1.18 5.94 8.48
CA ILE A 43 1.16 4.68 9.25
C ILE A 43 2.58 4.30 9.72
N ALA A 44 3.61 4.48 8.89
CA ALA A 44 5.00 4.28 9.32
C ALA A 44 5.39 5.18 10.48
N GLY A 45 5.01 6.47 10.45
CA GLY A 45 5.19 7.42 11.54
C GLY A 45 4.47 7.00 12.82
N ALA A 46 3.21 6.57 12.69
CA ALA A 46 2.40 6.10 13.81
C ALA A 46 3.03 4.88 14.51
N LEU A 47 3.48 3.89 13.73
CA LEU A 47 4.14 2.70 14.26
C LEU A 47 5.45 3.04 14.99
N MET A 48 6.27 3.94 14.45
CA MET A 48 7.50 4.38 15.12
C MET A 48 7.19 5.08 16.44
N ARG A 49 6.23 6.01 16.45
CA ARG A 49 5.79 6.71 17.66
C ARG A 49 5.24 5.74 18.70
N TRP A 50 4.37 4.84 18.29
CA TRP A 50 3.83 3.83 19.19
C TRP A 50 4.91 2.96 19.83
N LYS A 51 5.91 2.52 19.07
CA LYS A 51 7.04 1.73 19.61
C LYS A 51 7.94 2.53 20.56
N ASP A 52 8.05 3.84 20.39
CA ASP A 52 8.91 4.70 21.21
C ASP A 52 8.19 5.25 22.46
N GLU A 53 6.91 5.61 22.33
CA GLU A 53 6.16 6.34 23.35
C GLU A 53 5.07 5.48 24.02
N GLY A 54 4.73 4.32 23.43
CA GLY A 54 3.64 3.44 23.90
C GLY A 54 2.25 4.02 23.62
N GLY A 55 1.27 3.56 24.37
CA GLY A 55 -0.12 4.00 24.25
C GLY A 55 -0.92 3.23 23.21
N ASP A 56 -1.99 3.83 22.68
CA ASP A 56 -2.89 3.22 21.72
C ASP A 56 -2.44 3.50 20.27
N LEU A 57 -2.21 2.45 19.49
CA LEU A 57 -1.74 2.55 18.11
C LEU A 57 -2.79 3.20 17.19
N GLY A 58 -4.08 2.93 17.39
CA GLY A 58 -5.16 3.58 16.63
C GLY A 58 -5.16 5.09 16.80
N SER A 59 -4.95 5.56 18.02
CA SER A 59 -4.80 7.00 18.32
C SER A 59 -3.59 7.61 17.63
N TRP A 60 -2.47 6.89 17.56
CA TRP A 60 -1.29 7.35 16.81
C TRP A 60 -1.56 7.38 15.32
N ALA A 61 -2.25 6.37 14.77
CA ALA A 61 -2.64 6.35 13.36
C ALA A 61 -3.53 7.54 13.00
N ILE A 62 -4.56 7.85 13.80
CA ILE A 62 -5.41 9.04 13.62
C ILE A 62 -4.56 10.30 13.61
N ARG A 63 -3.67 10.46 14.58
CA ARG A 63 -2.83 11.67 14.73
C ARG A 63 -1.91 11.87 13.53
N GLU A 64 -1.17 10.84 13.12
CA GLU A 64 -0.23 10.96 12.02
C GLU A 64 -0.93 11.10 10.65
N MET A 65 -2.03 10.37 10.41
CA MET A 65 -2.83 10.55 9.19
C MET A 65 -3.40 11.97 9.09
N ARG A 66 -3.91 12.54 10.19
CA ARG A 66 -4.40 13.92 10.19
C ARG A 66 -3.28 14.94 10.02
N ARG A 67 -2.14 14.74 10.68
CA ARG A 67 -0.98 15.63 10.55
C ARG A 67 -0.52 15.68 9.09
N ILE A 68 -0.17 14.52 8.52
CA ILE A 68 0.32 14.45 7.13
C ILE A 68 -0.78 14.84 6.15
N GLY A 69 -2.01 14.36 6.35
CA GLY A 69 -3.13 14.66 5.47
C GLY A 69 -3.51 16.14 5.42
N CYS A 70 -3.29 16.90 6.51
CA CYS A 70 -3.50 18.36 6.52
C CYS A 70 -2.30 19.12 5.95
N GLU A 71 -1.07 18.68 6.24
CA GLU A 71 0.16 19.28 5.70
C GLU A 71 0.27 19.09 4.18
N HIS A 72 -0.17 17.94 3.66
CA HIS A 72 -0.18 17.58 2.24
C HIS A 72 -1.60 17.43 1.69
N TYR A 73 -2.46 18.42 1.95
CA TYR A 73 -3.90 18.35 1.65
C TYR A 73 -4.25 18.27 0.16
N ASN A 74 -3.33 18.66 -0.71
CA ASN A 74 -3.55 18.76 -2.17
C ASN A 74 -3.31 17.45 -2.94
N VAL A 75 -3.00 16.34 -2.26
CA VAL A 75 -2.97 15.03 -2.89
C VAL A 75 -4.40 14.47 -2.98
N ASP A 76 -4.63 13.48 -3.83
CA ASP A 76 -5.96 13.06 -4.26
C ASP A 76 -6.71 12.16 -3.26
N TYR A 77 -6.90 12.65 -2.02
CA TYR A 77 -7.73 11.96 -1.03
C TYR A 77 -9.17 11.79 -1.49
N GLY A 78 -9.74 10.61 -1.28
CA GLY A 78 -11.17 10.39 -1.44
C GLY A 78 -12.00 11.36 -0.57
N GLU A 79 -13.18 11.75 -1.05
CA GLU A 79 -14.01 12.79 -0.44
C GLU A 79 -14.35 12.50 1.04
N THR A 80 -14.71 11.25 1.36
CA THR A 80 -15.05 10.84 2.72
C THR A 80 -13.85 10.98 3.66
N PHE A 81 -12.65 10.54 3.22
CA PHE A 81 -11.44 10.67 4.01
C PHE A 81 -11.00 12.13 4.17
N ARG A 82 -11.12 12.93 3.12
CA ARG A 82 -10.86 14.38 3.15
C ARG A 82 -11.73 15.11 4.17
N ASN A 83 -13.00 14.71 4.30
CA ASN A 83 -13.90 15.22 5.31
C ASN A 83 -13.53 14.71 6.71
N TRP A 84 -13.17 13.43 6.85
CA TRP A 84 -12.72 12.82 8.10
C TRP A 84 -11.48 13.53 8.70
N LEU A 85 -10.53 13.95 7.86
CA LEU A 85 -9.34 14.71 8.30
C LEU A 85 -9.68 15.98 9.08
N LYS A 86 -10.83 16.60 8.81
CA LYS A 86 -11.27 17.88 9.38
C LYS A 86 -12.11 17.75 10.64
N LEU A 87 -12.53 16.54 11.01
CA LEU A 87 -13.38 16.33 12.19
C LEU A 87 -12.58 16.55 13.48
N ASP A 88 -13.20 17.17 14.49
CA ASP A 88 -12.58 17.33 15.81
C ASP A 88 -12.42 15.98 16.52
N ASP A 89 -13.41 15.11 16.40
CA ASP A 89 -13.42 13.73 16.93
C ASP A 89 -13.71 12.74 15.80
N PRO A 90 -12.69 12.39 15.00
CA PRO A 90 -12.87 11.51 13.85
C PRO A 90 -13.21 10.08 14.28
N LYS A 91 -14.29 9.54 13.73
CA LYS A 91 -14.75 8.17 13.98
C LYS A 91 -14.66 7.34 12.70
N PRO A 92 -14.58 6.00 12.82
CA PRO A 92 -14.68 5.10 11.68
C PRO A 92 -15.99 5.34 10.92
N TYR A 93 -15.92 5.23 9.59
CA TYR A 93 -17.06 5.46 8.70
C TYR A 93 -17.43 4.26 7.84
N ASN A 94 -17.06 3.06 8.32
CA ASN A 94 -17.43 1.77 7.72
C ASN A 94 -17.05 1.63 6.23
N SER A 95 -15.90 2.18 5.85
CA SER A 95 -15.39 2.07 4.49
C SER A 95 -14.90 0.66 4.18
N TRP A 96 -15.14 0.20 2.96
CA TRP A 96 -14.55 -0.99 2.35
C TRP A 96 -13.57 -0.63 1.22
N GLY A 97 -13.21 0.65 1.12
CA GLY A 97 -12.30 1.18 0.11
C GLY A 97 -10.88 0.62 0.23
N ASN A 98 -10.19 0.55 -0.90
CA ASN A 98 -8.81 0.08 -1.00
C ASN A 98 -7.79 0.99 -0.29
N GLY A 99 -8.18 2.22 0.08
CA GLY A 99 -7.46 3.07 1.02
C GLY A 99 -7.10 2.41 2.36
N ALA A 100 -7.78 1.30 2.72
CA ALA A 100 -7.37 0.41 3.80
C ALA A 100 -6.06 -0.31 3.48
N ALA A 101 -6.00 -0.96 2.31
CA ALA A 101 -4.93 -1.87 1.91
C ALA A 101 -3.66 -1.14 1.44
N MET A 102 -3.81 -0.01 0.73
CA MET A 102 -2.70 0.74 0.14
C MET A 102 -1.64 1.18 1.16
N ARG A 103 -2.05 1.47 2.40
CA ARG A 103 -1.22 2.13 3.41
C ARG A 103 -0.62 1.22 4.49
N VAL A 104 -0.98 -0.08 4.52
CA VAL A 104 -0.63 -0.98 5.64
C VAL A 104 0.68 -1.73 5.49
N SER A 105 1.39 -1.57 4.37
CA SER A 105 2.68 -2.24 4.15
C SER A 105 3.67 -2.07 5.33
N PRO A 106 3.72 -0.93 6.07
CA PRO A 106 4.58 -0.79 7.24
C PRO A 106 4.27 -1.80 8.37
N CYS A 107 3.01 -2.22 8.53
CA CYS A 107 2.63 -3.23 9.55
C CYS A 107 3.33 -4.56 9.27
N GLY A 108 3.41 -4.99 8.01
CA GLY A 108 4.12 -6.19 7.61
C GLY A 108 5.64 -6.13 7.83
N TRP A 109 6.24 -4.94 7.86
CA TRP A 109 7.65 -4.75 8.20
C TRP A 109 7.93 -4.75 9.70
N VAL A 110 6.99 -4.28 10.52
CA VAL A 110 7.16 -4.12 11.98
C VAL A 110 6.81 -5.38 12.76
N GLY A 111 5.73 -6.08 12.40
CA GLY A 111 5.25 -7.26 13.13
C GLY A 111 6.21 -8.44 13.05
N GLN A 112 6.32 -9.21 14.12
CA GLN A 112 7.25 -10.34 14.25
C GLN A 112 6.56 -11.71 14.11
N SER A 113 5.23 -11.73 14.06
CA SER A 113 4.40 -12.91 13.75
C SER A 113 3.22 -12.51 12.89
N ILE A 114 2.54 -13.50 12.29
CA ILE A 114 1.32 -13.24 11.53
C ILE A 114 0.26 -12.60 12.43
N GLU A 115 0.11 -13.07 13.65
CA GLU A 115 -0.85 -12.55 14.64
C GLU A 115 -0.53 -11.08 14.96
N GLU A 116 0.73 -10.75 15.26
CA GLU A 116 1.11 -9.36 15.52
C GLU A 116 0.87 -8.47 14.30
N VAL A 117 1.15 -8.95 13.08
CA VAL A 117 0.88 -8.21 11.84
C VAL A 117 -0.62 -7.94 11.68
N LYS A 118 -1.47 -8.92 11.96
CA LYS A 118 -2.94 -8.77 11.93
C LYS A 118 -3.40 -7.73 12.95
N ASP A 119 -2.91 -7.81 14.18
CA ASP A 119 -3.25 -6.86 15.24
C ASP A 119 -2.83 -5.42 14.88
N LEU A 120 -1.60 -5.24 14.35
CA LEU A 120 -1.10 -3.95 13.91
C LEU A 120 -1.92 -3.40 12.73
N SER A 121 -2.23 -4.26 11.75
CA SER A 121 -3.06 -3.89 10.59
C SER A 121 -4.46 -3.49 11.03
N ALA A 122 -5.08 -4.27 11.91
CA ALA A 122 -6.40 -3.96 12.45
C ALA A 122 -6.42 -2.60 13.15
N ALA A 123 -5.50 -2.35 14.08
CA ALA A 123 -5.44 -1.12 14.86
C ALA A 123 -5.30 0.15 14.01
N VAL A 124 -4.53 0.10 12.91
CA VAL A 124 -4.35 1.28 12.03
C VAL A 124 -5.44 1.42 10.97
N THR A 125 -6.22 0.37 10.73
CA THR A 125 -7.25 0.33 9.68
C THR A 125 -8.63 0.65 10.22
N GLU A 126 -9.00 0.07 11.37
CA GLU A 126 -10.34 0.21 11.96
C GLU A 126 -10.74 1.66 12.27
N VAL A 127 -9.77 2.56 12.43
CA VAL A 127 -10.00 3.98 12.69
C VAL A 127 -10.73 4.73 11.56
N THR A 128 -10.82 4.10 10.39
CA THR A 128 -11.55 4.61 9.22
C THR A 128 -12.33 3.50 8.50
N HIS A 129 -11.64 2.39 8.15
CA HIS A 129 -12.12 1.30 7.30
C HIS A 129 -12.48 0.08 8.16
N ASN A 130 -13.49 0.22 9.01
CA ASN A 130 -13.94 -0.85 9.92
C ASN A 130 -15.00 -1.79 9.31
N HIS A 131 -15.24 -1.70 7.98
CA HIS A 131 -16.03 -2.69 7.26
C HIS A 131 -15.23 -3.99 7.10
N PRO A 132 -15.85 -5.19 7.19
CA PRO A 132 -15.13 -6.47 7.05
C PRO A 132 -14.25 -6.58 5.81
N GLU A 133 -14.70 -6.11 4.64
CA GLU A 133 -13.89 -6.13 3.41
C GLU A 133 -12.71 -5.15 3.47
N GLY A 134 -12.85 -3.97 4.09
CA GLY A 134 -11.74 -3.04 4.31
C GLY A 134 -10.69 -3.64 5.23
N MET A 135 -11.12 -4.23 6.35
CA MET A 135 -10.24 -4.91 7.30
C MET A 135 -9.52 -6.09 6.66
N LYS A 136 -10.25 -6.92 5.89
CA LYS A 136 -9.69 -8.07 5.17
C LYS A 136 -8.62 -7.66 4.14
N GLY A 137 -8.90 -6.64 3.34
CA GLY A 137 -7.95 -6.13 2.34
C GLY A 137 -6.66 -5.59 2.95
N ALA A 138 -6.77 -4.87 4.05
CA ALA A 138 -5.61 -4.38 4.81
C ALA A 138 -4.82 -5.54 5.43
N GLU A 139 -5.50 -6.46 6.11
CA GLU A 139 -4.87 -7.59 6.78
C GLU A 139 -4.08 -8.46 5.80
N VAL A 140 -4.68 -8.88 4.68
CA VAL A 140 -3.99 -9.72 3.70
C VAL A 140 -2.78 -9.01 3.10
N THR A 141 -2.88 -7.72 2.81
CA THR A 141 -1.76 -6.94 2.26
C THR A 141 -0.57 -6.91 3.25
N ALA A 142 -0.84 -6.58 4.51
CA ALA A 142 0.20 -6.56 5.54
C ALA A 142 0.83 -7.94 5.78
N VAL A 143 0.01 -9.00 5.83
CA VAL A 143 0.48 -10.39 5.99
C VAL A 143 1.32 -10.83 4.80
N CYS A 144 0.94 -10.51 3.56
CA CYS A 144 1.76 -10.82 2.38
C CYS A 144 3.14 -10.13 2.42
N VAL A 145 3.22 -8.87 2.88
CA VAL A 145 4.51 -8.19 3.10
C VAL A 145 5.34 -8.94 4.15
N TYR A 146 4.75 -9.35 5.26
CA TYR A 146 5.43 -10.12 6.30
C TYR A 146 5.94 -11.47 5.79
N LEU A 147 5.10 -12.24 5.13
CA LEU A 147 5.47 -13.55 4.58
C LEU A 147 6.60 -13.43 3.55
N ALA A 148 6.53 -12.43 2.66
CA ALA A 148 7.56 -12.17 1.66
C ALA A 148 8.90 -11.81 2.31
N ARG A 149 8.93 -10.87 3.29
CA ARG A 149 10.17 -10.47 3.95
C ARG A 149 10.80 -11.57 4.83
N THR A 150 9.98 -12.52 5.28
CA THR A 150 10.46 -13.67 6.07
C THR A 150 10.86 -14.86 5.21
N GLY A 151 10.92 -14.69 3.89
CA GLY A 151 11.47 -15.66 2.95
C GLY A 151 10.48 -16.73 2.48
N LYS A 152 9.18 -16.52 2.65
CA LYS A 152 8.17 -17.39 2.04
C LYS A 152 8.19 -17.24 0.51
N THR A 153 8.07 -18.36 -0.20
CA THR A 153 7.97 -18.37 -1.66
C THR A 153 6.64 -17.77 -2.13
N LYS A 154 6.59 -17.31 -3.38
CA LYS A 154 5.34 -16.83 -3.99
C LYS A 154 4.22 -17.85 -3.90
N ASP A 155 4.53 -19.13 -4.14
CA ASP A 155 3.53 -20.21 -4.08
C ASP A 155 2.99 -20.40 -2.66
N GLU A 156 3.86 -20.35 -1.63
CA GLU A 156 3.42 -20.42 -0.23
C GLU A 156 2.54 -19.23 0.15
N ILE A 157 2.89 -18.02 -0.33
CA ILE A 157 2.09 -16.80 -0.10
C ILE A 157 0.75 -16.90 -0.83
N LYS A 158 0.76 -17.33 -2.10
CA LYS A 158 -0.46 -17.53 -2.90
C LYS A 158 -1.39 -18.54 -2.23
N GLN A 159 -0.87 -19.69 -1.80
CA GLN A 159 -1.66 -20.70 -1.10
C GLN A 159 -2.26 -20.14 0.20
N TYR A 160 -1.47 -19.39 0.99
CA TYR A 160 -1.97 -18.77 2.21
C TYR A 160 -3.12 -17.79 1.93
N VAL A 161 -3.03 -16.99 0.87
CA VAL A 161 -4.09 -16.06 0.44
C VAL A 161 -5.35 -16.82 0.03
N LEU A 162 -5.21 -17.85 -0.78
CA LEU A 162 -6.35 -18.69 -1.26
C LEU A 162 -7.06 -19.39 -0.11
N ASP A 163 -6.33 -19.85 0.89
CA ASP A 163 -6.90 -20.58 2.03
C ASP A 163 -7.61 -19.68 3.04
N ASN A 164 -7.22 -18.39 3.12
CA ASN A 164 -7.65 -17.53 4.24
C ASN A 164 -8.41 -16.27 3.83
N TYR A 165 -8.28 -15.76 2.57
CA TYR A 165 -8.80 -14.43 2.21
C TYR A 165 -9.60 -14.36 0.93
N TYR A 166 -8.96 -14.59 -0.22
CA TYR A 166 -9.57 -14.38 -1.53
C TYR A 166 -9.37 -15.61 -2.43
N SER A 167 -10.40 -16.02 -3.12
CA SER A 167 -10.23 -16.82 -4.33
C SER A 167 -9.71 -15.90 -5.44
N ILE A 168 -8.63 -16.33 -6.12
CA ILE A 168 -8.07 -15.66 -7.29
C ILE A 168 -8.09 -16.69 -8.41
N ASP A 169 -9.13 -16.64 -9.23
CA ASP A 169 -9.46 -17.60 -10.29
C ASP A 169 -9.33 -16.98 -11.69
N PHE A 170 -8.48 -15.98 -11.82
CA PHE A 170 -8.17 -15.27 -13.06
C PHE A 170 -6.67 -15.07 -13.21
N THR A 171 -6.22 -14.84 -14.44
CA THR A 171 -4.90 -14.32 -14.76
C THR A 171 -4.99 -12.85 -15.17
N LEU A 172 -3.87 -12.12 -15.11
CA LEU A 172 -3.85 -10.71 -15.54
C LEU A 172 -4.18 -10.57 -17.04
N ASP A 173 -3.78 -11.54 -17.86
CA ASP A 173 -4.06 -11.50 -19.31
C ASP A 173 -5.57 -11.64 -19.58
N GLU A 174 -6.28 -12.46 -18.80
CA GLU A 174 -7.73 -12.64 -18.93
C GLU A 174 -8.51 -11.39 -18.55
N ILE A 175 -8.07 -10.64 -17.54
CA ILE A 175 -8.82 -9.45 -17.06
C ILE A 175 -8.35 -8.14 -17.68
N ARG A 176 -7.18 -8.09 -18.33
CA ARG A 176 -6.53 -6.82 -18.72
C ARG A 176 -7.41 -5.91 -19.55
N GLU A 177 -8.10 -6.44 -20.53
CA GLU A 177 -8.92 -5.58 -21.44
C GLU A 177 -10.18 -5.05 -20.75
N ASP A 178 -10.83 -5.86 -19.92
CA ASP A 178 -12.14 -5.57 -19.36
C ASP A 178 -12.11 -5.00 -17.95
N TYR A 179 -11.00 -5.16 -17.20
CA TYR A 179 -10.89 -4.62 -15.85
C TYR A 179 -10.96 -3.10 -15.84
N CYS A 180 -11.81 -2.55 -15.00
CA CYS A 180 -12.11 -1.12 -14.91
C CYS A 180 -11.77 -0.59 -13.51
N PHE A 181 -11.90 0.74 -13.36
CA PHE A 181 -11.66 1.44 -12.10
C PHE A 181 -12.59 0.93 -10.99
N ASP A 182 -11.99 0.44 -9.89
CA ASP A 182 -12.69 -0.03 -8.70
C ASP A 182 -11.90 0.38 -7.45
N VAL A 183 -12.52 1.15 -6.58
CA VAL A 183 -11.93 1.67 -5.34
C VAL A 183 -12.18 0.76 -4.13
N SER A 184 -12.80 -0.40 -4.32
CA SER A 184 -13.06 -1.34 -3.23
C SER A 184 -11.89 -2.28 -2.97
N CYS A 185 -11.72 -2.73 -1.74
CA CYS A 185 -10.72 -3.76 -1.42
C CYS A 185 -10.93 -5.04 -2.22
N GLN A 186 -12.17 -5.52 -2.33
CA GLN A 186 -12.48 -6.74 -3.05
C GLN A 186 -12.32 -6.61 -4.57
N GLY A 187 -12.35 -5.40 -5.10
CA GLY A 187 -12.14 -5.14 -6.52
C GLY A 187 -10.72 -4.76 -6.92
N SER A 188 -9.82 -4.48 -5.97
CA SER A 188 -8.43 -4.05 -6.26
C SER A 188 -7.38 -4.97 -5.64
N VAL A 189 -7.60 -5.48 -4.42
CA VAL A 189 -6.58 -6.26 -3.69
C VAL A 189 -6.28 -7.60 -4.36
N PRO A 190 -7.25 -8.42 -4.80
CA PRO A 190 -6.97 -9.65 -5.53
C PRO A 190 -6.14 -9.41 -6.81
N GLN A 191 -6.41 -8.32 -7.54
CA GLN A 191 -5.69 -7.93 -8.74
C GLN A 191 -4.24 -7.54 -8.43
N ALA A 192 -4.04 -6.79 -7.35
CA ALA A 192 -2.70 -6.42 -6.88
C ALA A 192 -1.88 -7.65 -6.44
N LEU A 193 -2.53 -8.61 -5.79
CA LEU A 193 -1.92 -9.88 -5.37
C LEU A 193 -1.54 -10.73 -6.59
N GLU A 194 -2.42 -10.86 -7.59
CA GLU A 194 -2.10 -11.62 -8.80
C GLU A 194 -1.00 -10.93 -9.61
N ALA A 195 -0.93 -9.59 -9.63
CA ALA A 195 0.17 -8.86 -10.24
C ALA A 195 1.53 -9.20 -9.62
N PHE A 196 1.57 -9.44 -8.31
CA PHE A 196 2.75 -9.94 -7.62
C PHE A 196 3.01 -11.43 -7.93
N PHE A 197 1.99 -12.29 -7.93
CA PHE A 197 2.15 -13.73 -8.13
C PHE A 197 2.63 -14.08 -9.54
N GLU A 198 2.18 -13.38 -10.57
CA GLU A 198 2.65 -13.59 -11.95
C GLU A 198 4.03 -12.99 -12.25
N ALA A 199 4.59 -12.15 -11.33
CA ALA A 199 5.83 -11.43 -11.60
C ALA A 199 7.09 -12.26 -11.33
N ASP A 200 8.16 -11.96 -12.08
CA ASP A 200 9.50 -12.53 -11.92
C ASP A 200 10.48 -11.60 -11.20
N GLY A 201 10.03 -10.43 -10.74
CA GLY A 201 10.84 -9.46 -10.01
C GLY A 201 10.10 -8.16 -9.77
N PHE A 202 10.72 -7.25 -8.99
CA PHE A 202 10.09 -6.02 -8.55
C PHE A 202 9.49 -5.18 -9.70
N ILE A 203 10.25 -4.91 -10.76
CA ILE A 203 9.77 -4.08 -11.88
C ILE A 203 8.71 -4.80 -12.71
N ASP A 204 8.81 -6.11 -12.84
CA ASP A 204 7.80 -6.88 -13.55
C ASP A 204 6.47 -6.85 -12.78
N ALA A 205 6.50 -6.93 -11.44
CA ALA A 205 5.34 -6.77 -10.58
C ALA A 205 4.65 -5.40 -10.77
N ILE A 206 5.44 -4.31 -10.77
CA ILE A 206 4.89 -2.97 -11.04
C ILE A 206 4.28 -2.89 -12.45
N ARG A 207 4.94 -3.46 -13.46
CA ARG A 207 4.40 -3.49 -14.83
C ARG A 207 3.12 -4.30 -14.94
N ASN A 208 3.04 -5.42 -14.24
CA ASN A 208 1.84 -6.22 -14.11
C ASN A 208 0.69 -5.39 -13.53
N ALA A 209 0.91 -4.79 -12.36
CA ALA A 209 -0.07 -3.97 -11.65
C ALA A 209 -0.65 -2.85 -12.53
N ILE A 210 0.22 -2.07 -13.16
CA ILE A 210 -0.20 -0.93 -14.01
C ILE A 210 -0.89 -1.41 -15.30
N SER A 211 -0.47 -2.55 -15.85
CA SER A 211 -0.93 -3.02 -17.17
C SER A 211 -2.38 -3.47 -17.23
N ILE A 212 -3.02 -3.67 -16.11
CA ILE A 212 -4.45 -4.02 -16.06
C ILE A 212 -5.34 -2.77 -16.00
N GLY A 213 -4.77 -1.57 -15.80
CA GLY A 213 -5.52 -0.34 -15.58
C GLY A 213 -6.23 -0.32 -14.24
N GLY A 214 -7.41 0.28 -14.18
CA GLY A 214 -8.16 0.47 -12.94
C GLY A 214 -7.54 1.58 -12.08
N ASP A 215 -7.59 1.43 -10.77
CA ASP A 215 -6.97 2.27 -9.75
C ASP A 215 -5.47 1.96 -9.67
N SER A 216 -4.74 2.50 -10.66
CA SER A 216 -3.39 2.03 -11.01
C SER A 216 -2.32 2.36 -9.97
N ASP A 217 -2.44 3.48 -9.28
CA ASP A 217 -1.55 3.89 -8.18
C ASP A 217 -1.75 2.99 -6.96
N THR A 218 -3.00 2.78 -6.54
CA THR A 218 -3.31 1.88 -5.42
C THR A 218 -2.93 0.43 -5.72
N ILE A 219 -3.26 -0.12 -6.90
CA ILE A 219 -2.85 -1.47 -7.29
C ILE A 219 -1.32 -1.55 -7.32
N GLY A 220 -0.66 -0.52 -7.88
CA GLY A 220 0.79 -0.39 -7.89
C GLY A 220 1.41 -0.31 -6.49
N ALA A 221 0.80 0.44 -5.58
CA ALA A 221 1.25 0.60 -4.20
C ALA A 221 1.18 -0.73 -3.42
N ILE A 222 0.06 -1.44 -3.49
CA ILE A 222 -0.13 -2.74 -2.82
C ILE A 222 0.88 -3.75 -3.37
N THR A 223 0.92 -3.93 -4.69
CA THR A 223 1.84 -4.85 -5.37
C THR A 223 3.30 -4.51 -5.06
N GLY A 224 3.67 -3.23 -5.16
CA GLY A 224 5.03 -2.75 -4.91
C GLY A 224 5.49 -2.98 -3.48
N GLY A 225 4.60 -2.86 -2.49
CA GLY A 225 4.90 -3.14 -1.09
C GLY A 225 5.30 -4.60 -0.85
N ILE A 226 4.58 -5.53 -1.44
CA ILE A 226 4.84 -6.97 -1.35
C ILE A 226 6.09 -7.33 -2.16
N ALA A 227 6.22 -6.78 -3.37
CA ALA A 227 7.37 -7.01 -4.25
C ALA A 227 8.70 -6.52 -3.65
N GLU A 228 8.71 -5.37 -2.95
CA GLU A 228 9.89 -4.90 -2.21
C GLU A 228 10.31 -5.92 -1.14
N ALA A 229 9.34 -6.46 -0.42
CA ALA A 229 9.60 -7.42 0.67
C ALA A 229 10.18 -8.74 0.13
N CYS A 230 9.78 -9.15 -1.09
CA CYS A 230 10.24 -10.37 -1.73
C CYS A 230 11.61 -10.22 -2.41
N TRP A 231 11.83 -9.14 -3.18
CA TRP A 231 13.01 -8.97 -4.05
C TRP A 231 13.91 -7.79 -3.71
N GLY A 232 13.49 -6.94 -2.79
CA GLY A 232 14.16 -5.67 -2.55
C GLY A 232 13.94 -4.65 -3.68
N ILE A 233 14.60 -3.51 -3.55
CA ILE A 233 14.57 -2.43 -4.55
C ILE A 233 15.97 -2.02 -4.93
N THR A 234 16.25 -1.91 -6.21
CA THR A 234 17.52 -1.41 -6.74
C THR A 234 17.76 0.04 -6.32
N PRO A 235 18.97 0.46 -5.94
CA PRO A 235 19.28 1.83 -5.49
C PRO A 235 18.79 2.93 -6.44
N ARG A 236 18.89 2.74 -7.75
CA ARG A 236 18.39 3.67 -8.77
C ARG A 236 16.90 4.04 -8.58
N TYR A 237 16.08 3.10 -8.13
CA TYR A 237 14.65 3.34 -7.92
C TYR A 237 14.38 4.04 -6.59
N ILE A 238 15.26 3.86 -5.61
CA ILE A 238 15.22 4.61 -4.35
C ILE A 238 15.46 6.10 -4.60
N ASP A 239 16.40 6.42 -5.50
CA ASP A 239 16.66 7.82 -5.89
C ASP A 239 15.43 8.48 -6.52
N TRP A 240 14.63 7.71 -7.28
CA TRP A 240 13.38 8.22 -7.84
C TRP A 240 12.36 8.58 -6.77
N VAL A 241 12.17 7.71 -5.77
CA VAL A 241 11.31 8.01 -4.59
C VAL A 241 11.78 9.30 -3.91
N ARG A 242 13.10 9.45 -3.70
CA ARG A 242 13.67 10.66 -3.09
C ARG A 242 13.38 11.93 -3.88
N MET A 243 13.43 11.87 -5.20
CA MET A 243 13.19 13.04 -6.05
C MET A 243 11.72 13.47 -6.08
N LYS A 244 10.80 12.55 -5.84
CA LYS A 244 9.36 12.79 -5.95
C LYS A 244 8.66 13.13 -4.63
N LEU A 245 9.27 12.75 -3.50
CA LEU A 245 8.72 13.07 -2.18
C LEU A 245 9.22 14.42 -1.65
N PRO A 246 8.38 15.19 -0.97
CA PRO A 246 8.81 16.29 -0.10
C PRO A 246 9.80 15.80 0.96
N THR A 247 10.71 16.69 1.37
CA THR A 247 11.81 16.35 2.29
C THR A 247 11.31 15.80 3.63
N ASP A 248 10.26 16.37 4.20
CA ASP A 248 9.66 15.95 5.47
C ASP A 248 9.11 14.51 5.40
N LEU A 249 8.43 14.16 4.31
CA LEU A 249 7.95 12.80 4.08
C LEU A 249 9.11 11.81 3.86
N TYR A 250 10.11 12.22 3.08
CA TYR A 250 11.28 11.37 2.81
C TYR A 250 12.11 11.08 4.07
N GLU A 251 12.19 12.03 5.02
CA GLU A 251 12.87 11.83 6.31
C GLU A 251 12.17 10.74 7.16
N ILE A 252 10.83 10.69 7.15
CA ILE A 252 10.07 9.63 7.83
C ILE A 252 10.37 8.27 7.18
N VAL A 253 10.37 8.22 5.85
CA VAL A 253 10.75 7.01 5.10
C VAL A 253 12.15 6.54 5.48
N GLY A 254 13.12 7.45 5.55
CA GLY A 254 14.51 7.14 5.91
C GLY A 254 14.61 6.49 7.29
N LYS A 255 14.00 7.10 8.31
CA LYS A 255 13.97 6.59 9.69
C LYS A 255 13.31 5.22 9.79
N PHE A 256 12.19 5.03 9.10
CA PHE A 256 11.49 3.74 9.10
C PHE A 256 12.32 2.63 8.44
N VAL A 257 12.90 2.93 7.28
CA VAL A 257 13.73 1.96 6.52
C VAL A 257 14.96 1.56 7.30
N GLU A 258 15.67 2.50 7.91
CA GLU A 258 16.83 2.23 8.77
C GLU A 258 16.46 1.27 9.92
N ARG A 259 15.30 1.49 10.54
CA ARG A 259 14.88 0.75 11.72
C ARG A 259 14.29 -0.63 11.44
N TYR A 260 13.57 -0.82 10.33
CA TYR A 260 12.75 -2.03 10.10
C TYR A 260 12.99 -2.76 8.79
N VAL A 261 13.67 -2.16 7.83
CA VAL A 261 13.90 -2.78 6.51
C VAL A 261 15.36 -3.20 6.34
N MET A 262 16.29 -2.45 6.91
CA MET A 262 17.74 -2.72 6.82
C MET A 262 18.32 -3.34 8.08
N ALA A 263 17.52 -3.45 9.14
CA ALA A 263 17.88 -4.15 10.38
C ALA A 263 17.64 -5.64 10.22
#